data_62e61ef58527f3ce4890ff3eebbe9245
#
_entry.id   62e61ef58527f3ce4890ff3eebbe9245
#
_cell.length_a   1.000
_cell.length_b   1.000
_cell.length_c   1.000
_cell.angle_alpha   90.00
_cell.angle_beta   90.00
_cell.angle_gamma   90.00
#
_symmetry.space_group_name_H-M   'P 1'
#
loop_
_entity.id
_entity.type
_entity.pdbx_description
1 polymer ?
#
loop_
_entity_poly.entity_id
_entity_poly.type
_entity_poly.pdbx_seq_one_letter_code
_entity_poly.pdbx_strand_id
1 'polypeptide(L)'
;LVKPRGLILVTGPTGSGKSTTLASMVNVINESREDAHIVTIEDPIEFLHADDRSSISQREVGLDTGTFANALRAALRQDPDVILVGEIRDAETAEIAVKAALTGHLVLSTLHCNDAAHAVVRLQDLGLAPYHVATCLRLVTAQRLVRRLCPLCRRTDEWQGWVATGCAQCRRGFQGRLGLFEVMPMGGALQKLVLQGADSLALSRQARLEGVVSLRDDGLAKASQGWTTRAEVEAATHE
;
A
#
# COMPACT_ATOMS: atom_id res chain seq x y z
N LEU A 1 8.21 -6.40 6.47
CA LEU A 1 9.47 -5.96 5.81
C LEU A 1 10.66 -6.93 6.02
N VAL A 2 10.39 -8.13 6.54
CA VAL A 2 11.43 -9.14 6.79
C VAL A 2 11.95 -9.81 5.50
N LYS A 3 11.22 -9.73 4.39
CA LYS A 3 11.66 -10.33 3.12
C LYS A 3 12.66 -9.41 2.42
N PRO A 4 13.86 -9.92 2.07
CA PRO A 4 14.93 -9.07 1.52
C PRO A 4 14.68 -8.64 0.07
N ARG A 5 13.73 -9.28 -0.66
CA ARG A 5 13.47 -9.05 -2.09
C ARG A 5 12.02 -9.35 -2.48
N GLY A 6 11.62 -8.79 -3.60
CA GLY A 6 10.29 -8.95 -4.19
C GLY A 6 9.53 -7.65 -4.25
N LEU A 7 8.30 -7.69 -4.75
CA LEU A 7 7.42 -6.53 -4.92
C LEU A 7 6.41 -6.45 -3.77
N ILE A 8 6.30 -5.28 -3.15
CA ILE A 8 5.25 -4.92 -2.19
C ILE A 8 4.44 -3.78 -2.77
N LEU A 9 3.14 -3.91 -2.77
CA LEU A 9 2.22 -2.90 -3.29
C LEU A 9 1.32 -2.34 -2.21
N VAL A 10 1.14 -1.01 -2.24
CA VAL A 10 0.12 -0.31 -1.47
C VAL A 10 -0.90 0.25 -2.47
N THR A 11 -2.16 -0.14 -2.35
CA THR A 11 -3.22 0.27 -3.28
C THR A 11 -4.34 1.03 -2.57
N GLY A 12 -5.06 1.81 -3.34
CA GLY A 12 -6.18 2.63 -2.88
C GLY A 12 -6.34 3.90 -3.73
N PRO A 13 -7.45 4.63 -3.58
CA PRO A 13 -7.69 5.88 -4.29
C PRO A 13 -6.70 6.98 -3.85
N THR A 14 -6.72 8.09 -4.56
CA THR A 14 -6.01 9.30 -4.15
C THR A 14 -6.47 9.74 -2.76
N GLY A 15 -5.53 10.13 -1.91
CA GLY A 15 -5.81 10.56 -0.53
C GLY A 15 -6.04 9.42 0.47
N SER A 16 -5.85 8.14 0.10
CA SER A 16 -5.95 7.02 1.03
C SER A 16 -4.73 6.84 1.94
N GLY A 17 -3.69 7.67 1.80
CA GLY A 17 -2.49 7.65 2.64
C GLY A 17 -1.38 6.71 2.16
N LYS A 18 -1.37 6.32 0.88
CA LYS A 18 -0.36 5.41 0.30
C LYS A 18 1.07 5.91 0.49
N SER A 19 1.33 7.18 0.14
CA SER A 19 2.66 7.79 0.29
C SER A 19 3.13 7.80 1.74
N THR A 20 2.24 8.11 2.69
CA THR A 20 2.56 8.04 4.13
C THR A 20 2.94 6.63 4.57
N THR A 21 2.24 5.61 4.07
CA THR A 21 2.53 4.20 4.36
C THR A 21 3.87 3.79 3.75
N LEU A 22 4.15 4.17 2.50
CA LEU A 22 5.44 3.90 1.86
C LEU A 22 6.59 4.62 2.58
N ALA A 23 6.42 5.89 2.93
CA ALA A 23 7.41 6.63 3.72
C ALA A 23 7.70 5.97 5.07
N SER A 24 6.66 5.47 5.75
CA SER A 24 6.82 4.71 7.00
C SER A 24 7.58 3.39 6.77
N MET A 25 7.33 2.70 5.65
CA MET A 25 8.09 1.49 5.29
C MET A 25 9.57 1.80 5.03
N VAL A 26 9.86 2.90 4.31
CA VAL A 26 11.23 3.37 4.09
C VAL A 26 11.92 3.68 5.41
N ASN A 27 11.26 4.41 6.32
CA ASN A 27 11.82 4.72 7.65
C ASN A 27 12.13 3.46 8.45
N VAL A 28 11.21 2.48 8.50
CA VAL A 28 11.45 1.21 9.21
C VAL A 28 12.64 0.45 8.62
N ILE A 29 12.83 0.50 7.30
CA ILE A 29 13.99 -0.14 6.65
C ILE A 29 15.26 0.64 7.01
N ASN A 30 15.25 1.96 6.90
CA ASN A 30 16.36 2.84 7.21
C ASN A 30 16.85 2.69 8.66
N GLU A 31 15.94 2.53 9.61
CA GLU A 31 16.25 2.33 11.03
C GLU A 31 16.72 0.89 11.36
N SER A 32 16.38 -0.10 10.52
CA SER A 32 16.59 -1.53 10.83
C SER A 32 17.66 -2.23 10.01
N ARG A 33 18.01 -1.72 8.82
CA ARG A 33 19.03 -2.31 7.95
C ARG A 33 20.30 -1.48 7.95
N GLU A 34 21.41 -2.11 8.28
CA GLU A 34 22.72 -1.51 8.16
C GLU A 34 23.21 -1.58 6.71
N ASP A 35 23.87 -0.51 6.26
CA ASP A 35 24.53 -0.41 4.94
C ASP A 35 23.63 -0.64 3.71
N ALA A 36 22.31 -0.56 3.85
CA ALA A 36 21.42 -0.68 2.70
C ALA A 36 21.38 0.64 1.89
N HIS A 37 21.32 0.52 0.57
CA HIS A 37 21.07 1.64 -0.33
C HIS A 37 19.62 1.67 -0.76
N ILE A 38 18.89 2.72 -0.38
CA ILE A 38 17.48 2.94 -0.70
C ILE A 38 17.40 4.03 -1.77
N VAL A 39 16.78 3.72 -2.91
CA VAL A 39 16.52 4.71 -3.97
C VAL A 39 15.02 4.94 -4.05
N THR A 40 14.57 6.19 -3.96
CA THR A 40 13.17 6.55 -4.21
C THR A 40 13.02 7.33 -5.51
N ILE A 41 11.91 7.08 -6.22
CA ILE A 41 11.52 7.76 -7.45
C ILE A 41 10.07 8.18 -7.27
N GLU A 42 9.81 9.48 -7.18
CA GLU A 42 8.52 10.05 -6.76
C GLU A 42 8.05 11.18 -7.68
N ASP A 43 6.75 11.49 -7.66
CA ASP A 43 6.14 12.55 -8.48
C ASP A 43 4.96 13.21 -7.72
N PRO A 44 5.22 14.26 -6.91
CA PRO A 44 6.51 14.74 -6.40
C PRO A 44 7.00 13.99 -5.15
N ILE A 45 8.16 14.36 -4.61
CA ILE A 45 8.63 13.92 -3.29
C ILE A 45 7.75 14.56 -2.21
N GLU A 46 6.97 13.73 -1.48
CA GLU A 46 6.09 14.20 -0.39
C GLU A 46 6.80 14.23 0.98
N PHE A 47 7.78 13.35 1.19
CA PHE A 47 8.51 13.21 2.45
C PHE A 47 10.00 13.16 2.19
N LEU A 48 10.76 14.02 2.85
CA LEU A 48 12.23 13.95 2.85
C LEU A 48 12.69 12.98 3.92
N HIS A 49 13.57 12.07 3.52
CA HIS A 49 14.21 11.10 4.41
C HIS A 49 15.65 11.50 4.68
N ALA A 50 16.06 11.47 5.93
CA ALA A 50 17.46 11.59 6.31
C ALA A 50 18.11 10.20 6.32
N ASP A 51 19.39 10.13 5.98
CA ASP A 51 20.19 8.92 6.19
C ASP A 51 20.26 8.58 7.68
N ASP A 52 20.10 7.30 8.02
CA ASP A 52 20.33 6.78 9.38
C ASP A 52 21.26 5.55 9.28
N ARG A 53 20.74 4.33 9.31
CA ARG A 53 21.53 3.10 9.14
C ARG A 53 21.70 2.70 7.67
N SER A 54 20.88 3.29 6.80
CA SER A 54 20.93 3.13 5.35
C SER A 54 21.20 4.47 4.67
N SER A 55 21.74 4.45 3.45
CA SER A 55 21.80 5.65 2.60
C SER A 55 20.55 5.78 1.76
N ILE A 56 20.03 7.00 1.61
CA ILE A 56 18.78 7.24 0.85
C ILE A 56 19.03 8.26 -0.26
N SER A 57 18.76 7.85 -1.49
CA SER A 57 18.81 8.70 -2.68
C SER A 57 17.40 8.91 -3.21
N GLN A 58 16.86 10.14 -3.12
CA GLN A 58 15.54 10.49 -3.63
C GLN A 58 15.65 11.20 -4.98
N ARG A 59 14.78 10.82 -5.91
CA ARG A 59 14.69 11.40 -7.27
C ARG A 59 13.27 11.82 -7.58
N GLU A 60 13.08 13.05 -8.01
CA GLU A 60 11.78 13.59 -8.41
C GLU A 60 11.62 13.58 -9.92
N VAL A 61 10.49 13.03 -10.40
CA VAL A 61 10.13 13.07 -11.82
C VAL A 61 9.77 14.51 -12.21
N GLY A 62 10.32 14.96 -13.31
CA GLY A 62 10.18 16.34 -13.76
C GLY A 62 11.30 17.28 -13.31
N LEU A 63 12.02 16.96 -12.23
CA LEU A 63 13.19 17.71 -11.76
C LEU A 63 14.51 16.94 -12.01
N ASP A 64 14.64 15.76 -11.44
CA ASP A 64 15.86 14.94 -11.51
C ASP A 64 15.85 13.95 -12.69
N THR A 65 14.69 13.61 -13.18
CA THR A 65 14.47 12.63 -14.25
C THR A 65 13.23 12.94 -15.07
N GLY A 66 13.19 12.48 -16.31
CA GLY A 66 12.04 12.73 -17.19
C GLY A 66 10.86 11.78 -16.98
N THR A 67 11.10 10.53 -16.56
CA THR A 67 10.06 9.50 -16.39
C THR A 67 10.42 8.50 -15.29
N PHE A 68 9.40 7.85 -14.72
CA PHE A 68 9.61 6.72 -13.79
C PHE A 68 10.46 5.60 -14.40
N ALA A 69 10.19 5.21 -15.64
CA ALA A 69 10.93 4.14 -16.32
C ALA A 69 12.41 4.47 -16.49
N ASN A 70 12.76 5.70 -16.90
CA ASN A 70 14.15 6.13 -17.06
C ASN A 70 14.88 6.19 -15.71
N ALA A 71 14.24 6.74 -14.69
CA ALA A 71 14.80 6.80 -13.33
C ALA A 71 15.05 5.39 -12.78
N LEU A 72 14.09 4.47 -12.96
CA LEU A 72 14.20 3.10 -12.47
C LEU A 72 15.33 2.32 -13.16
N ARG A 73 15.51 2.50 -14.49
CA ARG A 73 16.66 1.92 -15.20
C ARG A 73 18.00 2.47 -14.70
N ALA A 74 18.06 3.76 -14.38
CA ALA A 74 19.26 4.38 -13.82
C ALA A 74 19.52 3.90 -12.37
N ALA A 75 18.48 3.81 -11.56
CA ALA A 75 18.55 3.32 -10.19
C ALA A 75 19.14 1.89 -10.11
N LEU A 76 18.74 0.99 -11.00
CA LEU A 76 19.26 -0.39 -11.08
C LEU A 76 20.78 -0.50 -11.33
N ARG A 77 21.44 0.60 -11.73
CA ARG A 77 22.89 0.65 -11.93
C ARG A 77 23.63 1.26 -10.73
N GLN A 78 22.90 1.62 -9.67
CA GLN A 78 23.45 2.23 -8.45
C GLN A 78 23.57 1.22 -7.30
N ASP A 79 23.41 -0.08 -7.62
CA ASP A 79 23.43 -1.19 -6.63
C ASP A 79 22.48 -0.97 -5.44
N PRO A 80 21.17 -0.72 -5.68
CA PRO A 80 20.22 -0.47 -4.62
C PRO A 80 19.75 -1.77 -3.98
N ASP A 81 19.57 -1.80 -2.67
CA ASP A 81 18.89 -2.90 -1.97
C ASP A 81 17.37 -2.74 -2.03
N VAL A 82 16.91 -1.49 -1.94
CA VAL A 82 15.50 -1.12 -1.89
C VAL A 82 15.20 -0.03 -2.90
N ILE A 83 14.15 -0.21 -3.69
CA ILE A 83 13.68 0.78 -4.64
C ILE A 83 12.24 1.12 -4.32
N LEU A 84 11.94 2.39 -4.06
CA LEU A 84 10.58 2.89 -4.01
C LEU A 84 10.25 3.53 -5.36
N VAL A 85 9.21 3.02 -6.01
CA VAL A 85 8.60 3.63 -7.21
C VAL A 85 7.27 4.20 -6.78
N GLY A 86 7.13 5.52 -6.77
CA GLY A 86 5.95 6.22 -6.22
C GLY A 86 4.64 5.62 -6.70
N GLU A 87 4.55 5.31 -7.99
CA GLU A 87 3.42 4.59 -8.57
C GLU A 87 3.78 3.85 -9.86
N ILE A 88 3.02 2.80 -10.16
CA ILE A 88 3.06 2.07 -11.44
C ILE A 88 1.78 2.42 -12.22
N ARG A 89 1.94 3.24 -13.29
CA ARG A 89 0.82 3.65 -14.16
C ARG A 89 0.77 2.92 -15.48
N ASP A 90 1.91 2.48 -15.98
CA ASP A 90 2.11 1.98 -17.34
C ASP A 90 2.87 0.65 -17.36
N ALA A 91 2.77 -0.04 -18.51
CA ALA A 91 3.38 -1.34 -18.73
C ALA A 91 4.92 -1.31 -18.65
N GLU A 92 5.55 -0.22 -19.12
CA GLU A 92 7.01 -0.11 -19.13
C GLU A 92 7.57 -0.03 -17.71
N THR A 93 7.00 0.84 -16.87
CA THR A 93 7.38 0.96 -15.45
C THR A 93 7.10 -0.34 -14.71
N ALA A 94 5.95 -0.99 -14.97
CA ALA A 94 5.58 -2.27 -14.38
C ALA A 94 6.59 -3.37 -14.69
N GLU A 95 7.00 -3.49 -15.96
CA GLU A 95 7.97 -4.50 -16.41
C GLU A 95 9.34 -4.32 -15.74
N ILE A 96 9.84 -3.07 -15.65
CA ILE A 96 11.13 -2.78 -15.02
C ILE A 96 11.08 -3.05 -13.52
N ALA A 97 9.99 -2.63 -12.82
CA ALA A 97 9.80 -2.85 -11.39
C ALA A 97 9.76 -4.35 -11.06
N VAL A 98 9.05 -5.14 -11.86
CA VAL A 98 8.98 -6.60 -11.69
C VAL A 98 10.33 -7.26 -11.97
N LYS A 99 11.06 -6.85 -13.01
CA LYS A 99 12.43 -7.33 -13.27
C LYS A 99 13.36 -7.04 -12.10
N ALA A 100 13.31 -5.83 -11.53
CA ALA A 100 14.06 -5.47 -10.33
C ALA A 100 13.72 -6.40 -9.15
N ALA A 101 12.44 -6.64 -8.90
CA ALA A 101 11.98 -7.52 -7.83
C ALA A 101 12.41 -8.99 -8.02
N LEU A 102 12.50 -9.46 -9.27
CA LEU A 102 12.97 -10.81 -9.62
C LEU A 102 14.48 -10.95 -9.48
N THR A 103 15.24 -9.88 -9.75
CA THR A 103 16.72 -9.90 -9.75
C THR A 103 17.34 -9.61 -8.36
N GLY A 104 16.55 -9.51 -7.30
CA GLY A 104 17.08 -9.47 -5.94
C GLY A 104 16.71 -8.24 -5.12
N HIS A 105 16.11 -7.22 -5.72
CA HIS A 105 15.76 -5.97 -5.05
C HIS A 105 14.43 -6.08 -4.29
N LEU A 106 14.29 -5.33 -3.20
CA LEU A 106 12.99 -5.06 -2.59
C LEU A 106 12.38 -3.84 -3.28
N VAL A 107 11.27 -4.04 -3.98
CA VAL A 107 10.56 -2.97 -4.68
C VAL A 107 9.29 -2.62 -3.91
N LEU A 108 9.13 -1.36 -3.56
CA LEU A 108 7.94 -0.78 -2.94
C LEU A 108 7.25 0.10 -3.97
N SER A 109 5.93 -0.04 -4.15
CA SER A 109 5.22 0.83 -5.09
C SER A 109 3.74 0.96 -4.76
N THR A 110 3.04 1.84 -5.50
CA THR A 110 1.58 1.98 -5.41
C THR A 110 0.88 1.64 -6.72
N LEU A 111 -0.38 1.25 -6.57
CA LEU A 111 -1.36 1.12 -7.64
C LEU A 111 -2.67 1.83 -7.24
N HIS A 112 -3.48 2.19 -8.22
CA HIS A 112 -4.83 2.71 -8.00
C HIS A 112 -5.85 1.59 -8.24
N CYS A 113 -6.14 0.80 -7.20
CA CYS A 113 -7.15 -0.26 -7.22
C CYS A 113 -8.00 -0.20 -5.94
N ASN A 114 -9.17 -0.81 -5.98
CA ASN A 114 -10.12 -0.75 -4.86
C ASN A 114 -9.74 -1.67 -3.70
N ASP A 115 -9.20 -2.86 -4.00
CA ASP A 115 -8.78 -3.87 -3.04
C ASP A 115 -7.46 -4.55 -3.47
N ALA A 116 -6.98 -5.48 -2.65
CA ALA A 116 -5.72 -6.16 -2.89
C ALA A 116 -5.78 -7.14 -4.06
N ALA A 117 -6.90 -7.82 -4.28
CA ALA A 117 -7.06 -8.79 -5.36
C ALA A 117 -7.11 -8.10 -6.74
N HIS A 118 -7.80 -6.96 -6.84
CA HIS A 118 -7.81 -6.16 -8.07
C HIS A 118 -6.42 -5.62 -8.43
N ALA A 119 -5.55 -5.35 -7.45
CA ALA A 119 -4.18 -4.95 -7.74
C ALA A 119 -3.37 -6.05 -8.45
N VAL A 120 -3.62 -7.33 -8.11
CA VAL A 120 -2.99 -8.47 -8.81
C VAL A 120 -3.44 -8.55 -10.27
N VAL A 121 -4.76 -8.46 -10.50
CA VAL A 121 -5.33 -8.45 -11.86
C VAL A 121 -4.81 -7.26 -12.65
N ARG A 122 -4.73 -6.06 -12.03
CA ARG A 122 -4.23 -4.85 -12.67
C ARG A 122 -2.78 -4.99 -13.16
N LEU A 123 -1.92 -5.70 -12.44
CA LEU A 123 -0.57 -6.00 -12.93
C LEU A 123 -0.60 -6.86 -14.21
N GLN A 124 -1.53 -7.82 -14.29
CA GLN A 124 -1.70 -8.64 -15.51
C GLN A 124 -2.26 -7.81 -16.67
N ASP A 125 -3.22 -6.91 -16.41
CA ASP A 125 -3.76 -5.97 -17.41
C ASP A 125 -2.69 -5.01 -17.95
N LEU A 126 -1.67 -4.69 -17.16
CA LEU A 126 -0.50 -3.95 -17.60
C LEU A 126 0.47 -4.78 -18.46
N GLY A 127 0.10 -6.00 -18.81
CA GLY A 127 0.88 -6.88 -19.69
C GLY A 127 1.90 -7.78 -18.98
N LEU A 128 1.90 -7.81 -17.64
CA LEU A 128 2.82 -8.69 -16.91
C LEU A 128 2.35 -10.14 -16.98
N ALA A 129 3.26 -11.03 -17.34
CA ALA A 129 2.97 -12.46 -17.36
C ALA A 129 2.61 -12.98 -15.96
N PRO A 130 1.57 -13.85 -15.81
CA PRO A 130 1.16 -14.41 -14.53
C PRO A 130 2.30 -15.01 -13.71
N TYR A 131 3.24 -15.67 -14.37
CA TYR A 131 4.43 -16.24 -13.74
C TYR A 131 5.30 -15.19 -13.04
N HIS A 132 5.52 -14.05 -13.68
CA HIS A 132 6.29 -12.96 -13.10
C HIS A 132 5.60 -12.38 -11.86
N VAL A 133 4.29 -12.13 -11.97
CA VAL A 133 3.48 -11.61 -10.84
C VAL A 133 3.50 -12.60 -9.68
N ALA A 134 3.21 -13.88 -9.92
CA ALA A 134 3.20 -14.92 -8.88
C ALA A 134 4.56 -15.06 -8.17
N THR A 135 5.66 -14.89 -8.93
CA THR A 135 7.02 -15.10 -8.40
C THR A 135 7.54 -13.88 -7.63
N CYS A 136 7.28 -12.65 -8.10
CA CYS A 136 7.85 -11.45 -7.50
C CYS A 136 6.97 -10.83 -6.42
N LEU A 137 5.64 -10.89 -6.53
CA LEU A 137 4.72 -10.24 -5.61
C LEU A 137 4.75 -10.92 -4.24
N ARG A 138 4.96 -10.15 -3.18
CA ARG A 138 5.07 -10.64 -1.80
C ARG A 138 3.90 -10.23 -0.94
N LEU A 139 3.44 -9.00 -1.15
CA LEU A 139 2.38 -8.41 -0.34
C LEU A 139 1.63 -7.38 -1.17
N VAL A 140 0.33 -7.37 -1.03
CA VAL A 140 -0.53 -6.25 -1.44
C VAL A 140 -1.28 -5.75 -0.22
N THR A 141 -1.25 -4.44 0.00
CA THR A 141 -2.02 -3.79 1.05
C THR A 141 -2.99 -2.81 0.40
N ALA A 142 -4.29 -3.06 0.52
CA ALA A 142 -5.28 -2.03 0.17
C ALA A 142 -5.56 -1.15 1.38
N GLN A 143 -5.80 0.14 1.12
CA GLN A 143 -5.90 1.15 2.16
C GLN A 143 -6.99 2.18 1.87
N ARG A 144 -7.71 2.58 2.95
CA ARG A 144 -8.64 3.71 2.97
C ARG A 144 -8.37 4.56 4.21
N LEU A 145 -8.74 5.82 4.17
CA LEU A 145 -8.76 6.69 5.35
C LEU A 145 -10.19 7.07 5.70
N VAL A 146 -10.53 6.93 6.97
CA VAL A 146 -11.79 7.37 7.56
C VAL A 146 -11.53 8.42 8.63
N ARG A 147 -12.52 9.23 8.97
CA ARG A 147 -12.41 10.18 10.07
C ARG A 147 -12.37 9.44 11.41
N ARG A 148 -11.45 9.85 12.28
CA ARG A 148 -11.32 9.30 13.61
C ARG A 148 -12.28 10.04 14.56
N LEU A 149 -13.04 9.30 15.36
CA LEU A 149 -13.88 9.89 16.40
C LEU A 149 -13.03 10.63 17.43
N CYS A 150 -13.54 11.79 17.85
CA CYS A 150 -12.91 12.56 18.91
C CYS A 150 -13.00 11.80 20.24
N PRO A 151 -11.88 11.53 20.92
CA PRO A 151 -11.88 10.74 22.14
C PRO A 151 -12.61 11.45 23.31
N LEU A 152 -12.74 12.79 23.22
CA LEU A 152 -13.33 13.60 24.30
C LEU A 152 -14.86 13.64 24.25
N CYS A 153 -15.45 13.51 23.06
CA CYS A 153 -16.90 13.70 22.92
C CYS A 153 -17.63 12.56 22.20
N ARG A 154 -16.94 11.49 21.81
CA ARG A 154 -17.62 10.30 21.27
C ARG A 154 -18.54 9.69 22.31
N ARG A 155 -19.69 9.19 21.89
CA ARG A 155 -20.68 8.52 22.74
C ARG A 155 -21.15 7.23 22.08
N THR A 156 -21.73 6.35 22.87
CA THR A 156 -22.44 5.17 22.37
C THR A 156 -23.92 5.50 22.20
N ASP A 157 -24.48 5.02 21.09
CA ASP A 157 -25.92 5.03 20.80
C ASP A 157 -26.39 3.57 20.69
N GLU A 158 -27.59 3.28 21.16
CA GLU A 158 -28.12 1.90 21.21
C GLU A 158 -28.24 1.24 19.82
N TRP A 159 -28.50 2.05 18.79
CA TRP A 159 -28.79 1.58 17.43
C TRP A 159 -27.60 1.72 16.46
N GLN A 160 -26.79 2.76 16.66
CA GLN A 160 -25.71 3.12 15.74
C GLN A 160 -24.31 2.74 16.28
N GLY A 161 -24.21 2.33 17.54
CA GLY A 161 -22.93 2.10 18.20
C GLY A 161 -22.24 3.43 18.55
N TRP A 162 -20.98 3.58 18.24
CA TRP A 162 -20.24 4.82 18.51
C TRP A 162 -20.61 5.93 17.54
N VAL A 163 -20.98 7.10 18.05
CA VAL A 163 -21.42 8.27 17.29
C VAL A 163 -20.58 9.51 17.59
N ALA A 164 -20.53 10.41 16.59
CA ALA A 164 -19.88 11.70 16.68
C ALA A 164 -20.85 12.76 17.24
N THR A 165 -20.51 13.39 18.36
CA THR A 165 -21.36 14.43 18.95
C THR A 165 -20.86 15.84 18.73
N GLY A 166 -19.56 16.06 18.83
CA GLY A 166 -18.92 17.36 18.68
C GLY A 166 -18.58 18.06 19.98
N CYS A 167 -17.46 18.75 20.02
CA CYS A 167 -17.01 19.62 21.13
C CYS A 167 -16.10 20.72 20.60
N ALA A 168 -15.71 21.64 21.49
CA ALA A 168 -14.84 22.78 21.11
C ALA A 168 -13.44 22.37 20.59
N GLN A 169 -12.99 21.13 20.83
CA GLN A 169 -11.66 20.65 20.44
C GLN A 169 -11.66 19.77 19.18
N CYS A 170 -12.81 19.63 18.50
CA CYS A 170 -12.92 18.76 17.34
C CYS A 170 -13.78 19.36 16.22
N ARG A 171 -13.75 18.76 15.05
CA ARG A 171 -14.62 19.13 13.93
C ARG A 171 -15.81 18.16 13.85
N ARG A 172 -16.99 18.61 14.34
CA ARG A 172 -18.25 17.83 14.30
C ARG A 172 -18.09 16.41 14.84
N GLY A 173 -17.37 16.23 15.95
CA GLY A 173 -17.16 14.95 16.60
C GLY A 173 -15.99 14.11 16.04
N PHE A 174 -15.21 14.64 15.11
CA PHE A 174 -14.05 13.94 14.55
C PHE A 174 -12.74 14.71 14.76
N GLN A 175 -11.65 13.98 14.98
CA GLN A 175 -10.31 14.53 15.16
C GLN A 175 -9.26 13.61 14.48
N GLY A 176 -8.68 14.09 13.38
CA GLY A 176 -7.71 13.33 12.59
C GLY A 176 -8.35 12.23 11.73
N ARG A 177 -7.53 11.35 11.21
CA ARG A 177 -7.90 10.24 10.32
C ARG A 177 -7.37 8.92 10.86
N LEU A 178 -7.99 7.83 10.42
CA LEU A 178 -7.63 6.45 10.78
C LEU A 178 -7.53 5.64 9.48
N GLY A 179 -6.48 4.82 9.35
CA GLY A 179 -6.34 3.90 8.23
C GLY A 179 -7.19 2.66 8.42
N LEU A 180 -7.86 2.24 7.34
CA LEU A 180 -8.42 0.90 7.19
C LEU A 180 -7.50 0.13 6.25
N PHE A 181 -7.22 -1.13 6.57
CA PHE A 181 -6.25 -1.94 5.85
C PHE A 181 -6.80 -3.31 5.51
N GLU A 182 -6.53 -3.74 4.28
CA GLU A 182 -6.62 -5.12 3.85
C GLU A 182 -5.20 -5.56 3.46
N VAL A 183 -4.63 -6.48 4.22
CA VAL A 183 -3.24 -6.92 4.05
C VAL A 183 -3.24 -8.34 3.52
N MET A 184 -2.86 -8.52 2.26
CA MET A 184 -2.88 -9.79 1.52
C MET A 184 -1.44 -10.26 1.22
N PRO A 185 -0.84 -11.12 2.06
CA PRO A 185 0.41 -11.80 1.74
C PRO A 185 0.20 -12.78 0.58
N MET A 186 1.14 -12.82 -0.36
CA MET A 186 1.08 -13.75 -1.49
C MET A 186 1.58 -15.14 -1.07
N GLY A 187 0.67 -15.96 -0.55
CA GLY A 187 0.90 -17.36 -0.22
C GLY A 187 0.88 -18.29 -1.44
N GLY A 188 1.28 -19.55 -1.25
CA GLY A 188 1.37 -20.53 -2.35
C GLY A 188 0.04 -20.81 -3.05
N ALA A 189 -1.10 -20.77 -2.34
CA ALA A 189 -2.40 -20.99 -2.96
C ALA A 189 -2.81 -19.78 -3.83
N LEU A 190 -2.57 -18.54 -3.36
CA LEU A 190 -2.80 -17.34 -4.17
C LEU A 190 -1.88 -17.30 -5.40
N GLN A 191 -0.60 -17.64 -5.23
CA GLN A 191 0.34 -17.73 -6.37
C GLN A 191 -0.15 -18.74 -7.42
N LYS A 192 -0.66 -19.91 -6.99
CA LYS A 192 -1.22 -20.91 -7.91
C LYS A 192 -2.42 -20.38 -8.68
N LEU A 193 -3.33 -19.66 -8.02
CA LEU A 193 -4.47 -19.01 -8.67
C LEU A 193 -4.03 -17.95 -9.69
N VAL A 194 -3.03 -17.13 -9.35
CA VAL A 194 -2.44 -16.16 -10.30
C VAL A 194 -1.90 -16.86 -11.54
N LEU A 195 -1.17 -17.97 -11.39
CA LEU A 195 -0.66 -18.77 -12.51
C LEU A 195 -1.76 -19.37 -13.38
N GLN A 196 -2.93 -19.64 -12.81
CA GLN A 196 -4.10 -20.15 -13.52
C GLN A 196 -4.95 -19.06 -14.20
N GLY A 197 -4.56 -17.78 -14.05
CA GLY A 197 -5.31 -16.66 -14.61
C GLY A 197 -6.63 -16.40 -13.88
N ALA A 198 -6.70 -16.68 -12.59
CA ALA A 198 -7.89 -16.47 -11.77
C ALA A 198 -8.27 -14.98 -11.70
N ASP A 199 -9.58 -14.71 -11.66
CA ASP A 199 -10.12 -13.37 -11.49
C ASP A 199 -9.98 -12.82 -10.05
N SER A 200 -10.28 -11.55 -9.86
CA SER A 200 -10.19 -10.90 -8.56
C SER A 200 -11.11 -11.53 -7.52
N LEU A 201 -12.26 -12.06 -7.92
CA LEU A 201 -13.21 -12.70 -7.01
C LEU A 201 -12.66 -14.01 -6.44
N ALA A 202 -12.05 -14.84 -7.29
CA ALA A 202 -11.40 -16.07 -6.86
C ALA A 202 -10.20 -15.79 -5.93
N LEU A 203 -9.39 -14.79 -6.26
CA LEU A 203 -8.28 -14.33 -5.41
C LEU A 203 -8.78 -13.81 -4.06
N SER A 204 -9.82 -12.97 -4.04
CA SER A 204 -10.42 -12.49 -2.80
C SER A 204 -10.96 -13.62 -1.93
N ARG A 205 -11.67 -14.60 -2.51
CA ARG A 205 -12.18 -15.76 -1.76
C ARG A 205 -11.04 -16.55 -1.13
N GLN A 206 -9.98 -16.83 -1.89
CA GLN A 206 -8.81 -17.53 -1.37
C GLN A 206 -8.11 -16.74 -0.25
N ALA A 207 -7.95 -15.44 -0.42
CA ALA A 207 -7.38 -14.56 0.59
C ALA A 207 -8.17 -14.62 1.92
N ARG A 208 -9.51 -14.62 1.84
CA ARG A 208 -10.38 -14.80 3.03
C ARG A 208 -10.15 -16.14 3.71
N LEU A 209 -10.03 -17.24 2.94
CA LEU A 209 -9.73 -18.58 3.50
C LEU A 209 -8.36 -18.61 4.19
N GLU A 210 -7.41 -17.80 3.76
CA GLU A 210 -6.09 -17.61 4.38
C GLU A 210 -6.09 -16.60 5.56
N GLY A 211 -7.27 -16.07 5.93
CA GLY A 211 -7.41 -15.18 7.09
C GLY A 211 -7.19 -13.69 6.79
N VAL A 212 -7.15 -13.30 5.51
CA VAL A 212 -7.07 -11.87 5.14
C VAL A 212 -8.36 -11.17 5.53
N VAL A 213 -8.27 -10.13 6.36
CA VAL A 213 -9.39 -9.30 6.79
C VAL A 213 -9.68 -8.24 5.73
N SER A 214 -10.96 -8.03 5.35
CA SER A 214 -11.32 -6.99 4.39
C SER A 214 -11.17 -5.58 4.94
N LEU A 215 -11.07 -4.59 4.06
CA LEU A 215 -11.20 -3.18 4.43
C LEU A 215 -12.45 -2.91 5.27
N ARG A 216 -13.59 -3.53 4.88
CA ARG A 216 -14.86 -3.39 5.60
C ARG A 216 -14.81 -4.02 6.98
N ASP A 217 -14.30 -5.25 7.09
CA ASP A 217 -14.25 -5.96 8.36
C ASP A 217 -13.27 -5.30 9.35
N ASP A 218 -12.10 -4.85 8.86
CA ASP A 218 -11.15 -4.05 9.64
C ASP A 218 -11.79 -2.74 10.12
N GLY A 219 -12.54 -2.08 9.23
CA GLY A 219 -13.28 -0.86 9.57
C GLY A 219 -14.36 -1.11 10.62
N LEU A 220 -15.18 -2.15 10.47
CA LEU A 220 -16.23 -2.50 11.43
C LEU A 220 -15.65 -2.87 12.80
N ALA A 221 -14.53 -3.59 12.84
CA ALA A 221 -13.80 -3.88 14.07
C ALA A 221 -13.32 -2.58 14.75
N LYS A 222 -12.80 -1.62 14.01
CA LYS A 222 -12.38 -0.30 14.52
C LYS A 222 -13.58 0.55 14.97
N ALA A 223 -14.71 0.46 14.25
CA ALA A 223 -15.94 1.15 14.65
C ALA A 223 -16.51 0.59 15.95
N SER A 224 -16.50 -0.74 16.16
CA SER A 224 -16.94 -1.34 17.42
C SER A 224 -16.10 -0.92 18.63
N GLN A 225 -14.81 -0.60 18.40
CA GLN A 225 -13.90 -0.07 19.43
C GLN A 225 -14.03 1.45 19.63
N GLY A 226 -14.88 2.13 18.85
CA GLY A 226 -15.08 3.57 18.93
C GLY A 226 -13.96 4.42 18.33
N TRP A 227 -13.17 3.87 17.43
CA TRP A 227 -12.17 4.65 16.70
C TRP A 227 -12.76 5.49 15.58
N THR A 228 -13.84 5.01 14.97
CA THR A 228 -14.60 5.67 13.91
C THR A 228 -16.08 5.30 14.04
N THR A 229 -16.94 5.75 13.12
CA THR A 229 -18.35 5.34 13.07
C THR A 229 -18.57 4.28 12.00
N ARG A 230 -19.64 3.48 12.16
CA ARG A 230 -20.07 2.53 11.11
C ARG A 230 -20.35 3.23 9.78
N ALA A 231 -20.98 4.40 9.81
CA ALA A 231 -21.28 5.18 8.61
C ALA A 231 -20.01 5.61 7.84
N GLU A 232 -18.92 5.98 8.54
CA GLU A 232 -17.64 6.28 7.90
C GLU A 232 -17.05 5.06 7.19
N VAL A 233 -17.13 3.88 7.83
CA VAL A 233 -16.64 2.64 7.24
C VAL A 233 -17.44 2.29 5.99
N GLU A 234 -18.77 2.32 6.09
CA GLU A 234 -19.67 2.04 4.96
C GLU A 234 -19.38 2.99 3.79
N ALA A 235 -19.30 4.30 4.04
CA ALA A 235 -18.99 5.28 3.00
C ALA A 235 -17.62 5.07 2.33
N ALA A 236 -16.61 4.58 3.08
CA ALA A 236 -15.27 4.36 2.55
C ALA A 236 -15.09 3.00 1.85
N THR A 237 -15.98 2.02 2.12
CA THR A 237 -15.89 0.64 1.63
C THR A 237 -17.07 0.21 0.75
N HIS A 238 -18.02 1.11 0.45
CA HIS A 238 -19.00 0.89 -0.63
C HIS A 238 -18.28 0.95 -1.98
N GLU A 239 -18.38 -0.12 -2.72
CA GLU A 239 -18.03 -0.20 -4.14
C GLU A 239 -19.20 0.23 -5.03
#